data_20d86e9c7b051dca3188d4de0dd2a071
#
_entry.id   20d86e9c7b051dca3188d4de0dd2a071
#
_cell.length_a   1.000
_cell.length_b   1.000
_cell.length_c   1.000
_cell.angle_alpha   90.00
_cell.angle_beta   90.00
_cell.angle_gamma   90.00
#
_symmetry.space_group_name_H-M   'P 1'
#
loop_
_entity.id
_entity.type
_entity.pdbx_description
1 polymer ?
#
loop_
_entity_poly.entity_id
_entity_poly.type
_entity_poly.pdbx_seq_one_letter_code
_entity_poly.pdbx_strand_id
1 'polypeptide(L)'
;MNDSVADIIDPPHTAALNIMVNALSSLKELRKQNKDSTENIETLIRIKLLPNIAMDVSTELALKKHWPELSAKQKLIFQKYITQSLIRDYAGILGAYENLNTINIAVDPKVKRKDNKAIVKLIVNLNNNPKPINITLKMIRTNKWRVYDVVFSGISMIKNYRAQFNSHIKRKGIDSLVAKTLKKIK
;
A
#
# COMPACT_ATOMS: atom_id res chain seq x y z
N MET A 1 -13.12 -37.12 15.36
CA MET A 1 -12.89 -35.75 15.87
C MET A 1 -11.72 -35.15 15.08
N ASN A 2 -12.04 -34.47 14.00
CA ASN A 2 -11.07 -33.70 13.24
C ASN A 2 -11.19 -32.27 13.71
N ASP A 3 -10.40 -31.90 14.72
CA ASP A 3 -10.10 -30.52 14.94
C ASP A 3 -9.24 -30.08 13.75
N SER A 4 -9.89 -29.52 12.74
CA SER A 4 -9.22 -28.72 11.75
C SER A 4 -8.53 -27.59 12.53
N VAL A 5 -7.21 -27.59 12.57
CA VAL A 5 -6.41 -26.43 12.91
C VAL A 5 -6.83 -25.38 11.87
N ALA A 6 -7.88 -24.64 12.19
CA ALA A 6 -8.18 -23.43 11.45
C ALA A 6 -6.95 -22.57 11.59
N ASP A 7 -6.25 -22.33 10.51
CA ASP A 7 -5.11 -21.43 10.47
C ASP A 7 -5.50 -20.19 11.25
N ILE A 8 -4.80 -19.95 12.36
CA ILE A 8 -5.03 -18.77 13.22
C ILE A 8 -4.54 -17.58 12.42
N ILE A 9 -5.40 -17.09 11.53
CA ILE A 9 -5.15 -15.87 10.79
C ILE A 9 -5.50 -14.72 11.72
N ASP A 10 -4.53 -13.85 11.99
CA ASP A 10 -4.76 -12.65 12.77
C ASP A 10 -5.97 -11.87 12.26
N PRO A 11 -6.77 -11.25 13.16
CA PRO A 11 -7.80 -10.33 12.73
C PRO A 11 -7.23 -9.18 11.87
N PRO A 12 -8.00 -8.61 10.94
CA PRO A 12 -7.47 -7.62 10.00
C PRO A 12 -6.86 -6.39 10.68
N HIS A 13 -7.41 -5.93 11.81
CA HIS A 13 -6.85 -4.80 12.55
C HIS A 13 -5.51 -5.13 13.21
N THR A 14 -5.33 -6.35 13.71
CA THR A 14 -4.07 -6.83 14.25
C THR A 14 -3.03 -6.95 13.14
N ALA A 15 -3.40 -7.55 12.00
CA ALA A 15 -2.51 -7.66 10.83
C ALA A 15 -2.07 -6.28 10.32
N ALA A 16 -2.99 -5.33 10.20
CA ALA A 16 -2.69 -3.96 9.78
C ALA A 16 -1.71 -3.26 10.73
N LEU A 17 -1.95 -3.35 12.03
CA LEU A 17 -1.07 -2.75 13.04
C LEU A 17 0.33 -3.37 13.00
N ASN A 18 0.43 -4.69 12.92
CA ASN A 18 1.70 -5.39 12.86
C ASN A 18 2.53 -5.01 11.62
N ILE A 19 1.90 -4.87 10.46
CA ILE A 19 2.57 -4.42 9.23
C ILE A 19 3.22 -3.05 9.45
N MET A 20 2.46 -2.11 9.99
CA MET A 20 2.93 -0.73 10.19
C MET A 20 3.98 -0.63 11.29
N VAL A 21 3.79 -1.31 12.42
CA VAL A 21 4.75 -1.30 13.54
C VAL A 21 6.07 -1.96 13.12
N ASN A 22 6.03 -3.07 12.41
CA ASN A 22 7.23 -3.75 11.93
C ASN A 22 8.01 -2.89 10.93
N ALA A 23 7.32 -2.21 10.00
CA ALA A 23 7.95 -1.30 9.05
C ALA A 23 8.61 -0.12 9.76
N LEU A 24 7.91 0.51 10.71
CA LEU A 24 8.43 1.62 11.50
C LEU A 24 9.64 1.20 12.34
N SER A 25 9.58 0.05 13.00
CA SER A 25 10.68 -0.51 13.79
C SER A 25 11.92 -0.75 12.93
N SER A 26 11.75 -1.31 11.73
CA SER A 26 12.86 -1.53 10.78
C SER A 26 13.47 -0.22 10.29
N LEU A 27 12.67 0.81 10.05
CA LEU A 27 13.18 2.13 9.67
C LEU A 27 13.96 2.80 10.80
N LYS A 28 13.48 2.69 12.05
CA LYS A 28 14.20 3.17 13.24
C LYS A 28 15.57 2.49 13.36
N GLU A 29 15.64 1.19 13.11
CA GLU A 29 16.90 0.45 13.17
C GLU A 29 17.88 0.90 12.07
N LEU A 30 17.42 1.12 10.84
CA LEU A 30 18.25 1.68 9.77
C LEU A 30 18.85 3.02 10.16
N ARG A 31 18.06 3.90 10.76
CA ARG A 31 18.54 5.23 11.22
C ARG A 31 19.53 5.15 12.34
N LYS A 32 19.28 4.28 13.31
CA LYS A 32 20.21 4.03 14.42
C LYS A 32 21.60 3.58 13.92
N GLN A 33 21.62 2.83 12.81
CA GLN A 33 22.86 2.37 12.19
C GLN A 33 23.44 3.36 11.16
N ASN A 34 22.84 4.53 10.96
CA ASN A 34 23.18 5.49 9.89
C ASN A 34 23.13 4.87 8.48
N LYS A 35 22.15 3.97 8.25
CA LYS A 35 21.94 3.25 6.99
C LYS A 35 20.61 3.60 6.32
N ASP A 36 20.06 4.77 6.58
CA ASP A 36 18.77 5.24 6.08
C ASP A 36 18.87 6.02 4.75
N SER A 37 19.76 5.59 3.87
CA SER A 37 19.80 6.10 2.50
C SER A 37 18.49 5.79 1.77
N THR A 38 18.15 6.58 0.75
CA THR A 38 16.96 6.36 -0.07
C THR A 38 16.91 4.93 -0.62
N GLU A 39 18.03 4.40 -1.10
CA GLU A 39 18.15 3.04 -1.61
C GLU A 39 17.84 1.97 -0.53
N ASN A 40 18.36 2.15 0.68
CA ASN A 40 18.09 1.23 1.78
C ASN A 40 16.64 1.30 2.26
N ILE A 41 16.03 2.49 2.25
CA ILE A 41 14.60 2.67 2.56
C ILE A 41 13.73 2.01 1.47
N GLU A 42 14.06 2.17 0.19
CA GLU A 42 13.38 1.48 -0.90
C GLU A 42 13.47 -0.05 -0.74
N THR A 43 14.63 -0.56 -0.37
CA THR A 43 14.84 -1.99 -0.09
C THR A 43 14.00 -2.46 1.08
N LEU A 44 13.91 -1.67 2.15
CA LEU A 44 13.05 -1.95 3.30
C LEU A 44 11.58 -2.05 2.86
N ILE A 45 11.10 -1.10 2.06
CA ILE A 45 9.72 -1.12 1.52
C ILE A 45 9.47 -2.39 0.71
N ARG A 46 10.41 -2.78 -0.14
CA ARG A 46 10.31 -4.01 -0.96
C ARG A 46 10.20 -5.27 -0.08
N ILE A 47 10.97 -5.34 0.98
CA ILE A 47 11.06 -6.54 1.81
C ILE A 47 9.95 -6.58 2.87
N LYS A 48 9.62 -5.46 3.50
CA LYS A 48 8.72 -5.40 4.65
C LYS A 48 7.29 -5.00 4.33
N LEU A 49 7.06 -4.15 3.33
CA LEU A 49 5.74 -3.63 3.01
C LEU A 49 5.10 -4.34 1.80
N LEU A 50 5.81 -4.46 0.69
CA LEU A 50 5.23 -5.01 -0.54
C LEU A 50 4.65 -6.42 -0.40
N PRO A 51 5.21 -7.36 0.38
CA PRO A 51 4.60 -8.67 0.57
C PRO A 51 3.21 -8.63 1.23
N ASN A 52 2.90 -7.53 1.90
CA ASN A 52 1.63 -7.28 2.57
C ASN A 52 0.65 -6.43 1.74
N ILE A 53 1.01 -6.12 0.50
CA ILE A 53 0.17 -5.35 -0.43
C ILE A 53 -0.29 -6.27 -1.56
N ALA A 54 -1.60 -6.30 -1.79
CA ALA A 54 -2.21 -7.03 -2.90
C ALA A 54 -2.13 -6.19 -4.18
N MET A 55 -0.92 -6.08 -4.76
CA MET A 55 -0.67 -5.24 -5.94
C MET A 55 -1.46 -5.68 -7.17
N ASP A 56 -1.73 -6.96 -7.33
CA ASP A 56 -2.61 -7.53 -8.36
C ASP A 56 -4.03 -6.94 -8.26
N VAL A 57 -4.61 -6.98 -7.07
CA VAL A 57 -5.95 -6.43 -6.80
C VAL A 57 -5.96 -4.90 -6.99
N SER A 58 -4.94 -4.21 -6.47
CA SER A 58 -4.82 -2.75 -6.59
C SER A 58 -4.75 -2.31 -8.06
N THR A 59 -3.97 -3.00 -8.87
CA THR A 59 -3.79 -2.69 -10.29
C THR A 59 -5.08 -2.93 -11.09
N GLU A 60 -5.75 -4.05 -10.86
CA GLU A 60 -7.04 -4.35 -11.48
C GLU A 60 -8.08 -3.28 -11.16
N LEU A 61 -8.19 -2.89 -9.90
CA LEU A 61 -9.13 -1.86 -9.46
C LEU A 61 -8.77 -0.46 -9.98
N ALA A 62 -7.50 -0.15 -10.16
CA ALA A 62 -7.06 1.11 -10.75
C ALA A 62 -7.44 1.22 -12.24
N LEU A 63 -7.34 0.14 -12.99
CA LEU A 63 -7.69 0.09 -14.41
C LEU A 63 -9.18 -0.20 -14.67
N LYS A 64 -9.83 -0.87 -13.72
CA LYS A 64 -11.26 -1.17 -13.66
C LYS A 64 -11.84 -1.64 -15.00
N LYS A 65 -12.63 -0.79 -15.67
CA LYS A 65 -13.30 -1.14 -16.94
C LYS A 65 -12.34 -1.47 -18.08
N HIS A 66 -11.12 -1.00 -18.03
CA HIS A 66 -10.09 -1.26 -19.05
C HIS A 66 -9.33 -2.57 -18.80
N TRP A 67 -9.43 -3.14 -17.60
CA TRP A 67 -8.69 -4.34 -17.22
C TRP A 67 -8.94 -5.55 -18.14
N PRO A 68 -10.20 -5.87 -18.54
CA PRO A 68 -10.45 -7.01 -19.41
C PRO A 68 -9.86 -6.87 -20.81
N GLU A 69 -9.63 -5.65 -21.27
CA GLU A 69 -9.09 -5.36 -22.62
C GLU A 69 -7.56 -5.53 -22.68
N LEU A 70 -6.89 -5.62 -21.53
CA LEU A 70 -5.44 -5.69 -21.44
C LEU A 70 -4.94 -7.14 -21.56
N SER A 71 -3.82 -7.30 -22.28
CA SER A 71 -3.06 -8.56 -22.27
C SER A 71 -2.40 -8.79 -20.90
N ALA A 72 -2.00 -10.04 -20.62
CA ALA A 72 -1.25 -10.38 -19.42
C ALA A 72 0.03 -9.55 -19.28
N LYS A 73 0.75 -9.33 -20.38
CA LYS A 73 1.96 -8.51 -20.43
C LYS A 73 1.66 -7.05 -20.07
N GLN A 74 0.59 -6.47 -20.61
CA GLN A 74 0.18 -5.09 -20.32
C GLN A 74 -0.22 -4.93 -18.86
N LYS A 75 -0.95 -5.91 -18.30
CA LYS A 75 -1.31 -5.93 -16.86
C LYS A 75 -0.09 -5.89 -15.97
N LEU A 76 0.96 -6.65 -16.29
CA LEU A 76 2.23 -6.65 -15.56
C LEU A 76 2.98 -5.30 -15.69
N ILE A 77 2.91 -4.64 -16.83
CA ILE A 77 3.49 -3.30 -17.02
C ILE A 77 2.86 -2.31 -16.05
N PHE A 78 1.54 -2.29 -15.94
CA PHE A 78 0.83 -1.41 -15.01
C PHE A 78 1.12 -1.76 -13.55
N GLN A 79 1.17 -3.04 -13.21
CA GLN A 79 1.52 -3.47 -11.86
C GLN A 79 2.94 -3.04 -11.46
N LYS A 80 3.90 -3.20 -12.35
CA LYS A 80 5.27 -2.70 -12.15
C LYS A 80 5.31 -1.18 -11.97
N TYR A 81 4.60 -0.45 -12.80
CA TYR A 81 4.54 1.00 -12.71
C TYR A 81 4.02 1.49 -11.36
N ILE A 82 2.87 0.96 -10.93
CA ILE A 82 2.29 1.33 -9.63
C ILE A 82 3.24 0.94 -8.50
N THR A 83 3.80 -0.26 -8.52
CA THR A 83 4.74 -0.74 -7.51
C THR A 83 5.98 0.17 -7.40
N GLN A 84 6.60 0.50 -8.51
CA GLN A 84 7.79 1.37 -8.52
C GLN A 84 7.47 2.81 -8.08
N SER A 85 6.31 3.32 -8.48
CA SER A 85 5.84 4.65 -8.06
C SER A 85 5.62 4.69 -6.54
N LEU A 86 4.95 3.69 -5.99
CA LEU A 86 4.72 3.61 -4.54
C LEU A 86 6.04 3.53 -3.75
N ILE A 87 6.97 2.69 -4.18
CA ILE A 87 8.27 2.55 -3.51
C ILE A 87 9.00 3.90 -3.48
N ARG A 88 9.11 4.57 -4.62
CA ARG A 88 9.77 5.87 -4.72
C ARG A 88 9.10 6.94 -3.87
N ASP A 89 7.78 7.04 -3.96
CA ASP A 89 7.02 8.09 -3.28
C ASP A 89 7.03 7.86 -1.75
N TYR A 90 6.87 6.64 -1.30
CA TYR A 90 6.94 6.33 0.13
C TYR A 90 8.36 6.38 0.70
N ALA A 91 9.37 5.99 -0.07
CA ALA A 91 10.76 6.16 0.36
C ALA A 91 11.12 7.64 0.56
N GLY A 92 10.63 8.51 -0.31
CA GLY A 92 10.79 9.96 -0.17
C GLY A 92 10.14 10.51 1.10
N ILE A 93 8.90 10.09 1.38
CA ILE A 93 8.15 10.52 2.58
C ILE A 93 8.85 10.01 3.86
N LEU A 94 9.18 8.72 3.91
CA LEU A 94 9.81 8.10 5.08
C LEU A 94 11.21 8.66 5.32
N GLY A 95 11.96 8.92 4.26
CA GLY A 95 13.30 9.51 4.36
C GLY A 95 13.30 10.95 4.86
N ALA A 96 12.25 11.72 4.56
CA ALA A 96 12.10 13.10 4.99
C ALA A 96 11.66 13.23 6.46
N TYR A 97 11.09 12.19 7.06
CA TYR A 97 10.57 12.24 8.42
C TYR A 97 11.68 12.02 9.46
N GLU A 98 11.98 13.04 10.26
CA GLU A 98 13.15 13.02 11.18
C GLU A 98 12.85 12.36 12.53
N ASN A 99 11.64 12.52 13.08
CA ASN A 99 11.33 12.17 14.47
C ASN A 99 10.52 10.88 14.59
N LEU A 100 11.06 9.74 14.12
CA LEU A 100 10.36 8.45 14.15
C LEU A 100 9.99 7.97 15.57
N ASN A 101 10.78 8.31 16.58
CA ASN A 101 10.54 7.89 17.96
C ASN A 101 9.31 8.56 18.58
N THR A 102 8.81 9.63 17.96
CA THR A 102 7.61 10.34 18.41
C THR A 102 6.31 9.84 17.76
N ILE A 103 6.42 8.89 16.83
CA ILE A 103 5.27 8.31 16.15
C ILE A 103 4.65 7.23 17.03
N ASN A 104 3.36 7.38 17.32
CA ASN A 104 2.53 6.36 17.95
C ASN A 104 1.44 5.93 16.98
N ILE A 105 1.34 4.63 16.70
CA ILE A 105 0.34 4.06 15.80
C ILE A 105 -0.63 3.24 16.65
N ALA A 106 -1.90 3.62 16.60
CA ALA A 106 -3.00 2.86 17.17
C ALA A 106 -3.95 2.40 16.05
N VAL A 107 -4.75 1.40 16.36
CA VAL A 107 -5.79 0.91 15.46
C VAL A 107 -7.15 1.08 16.09
N ASP A 108 -8.14 1.52 15.31
CA ASP A 108 -9.53 1.51 15.73
C ASP A 108 -10.03 0.05 15.75
N PRO A 109 -10.49 -0.47 16.89
CA PRO A 109 -11.00 -1.83 17.00
C PRO A 109 -12.29 -2.06 16.20
N LYS A 110 -12.98 -1.02 15.77
CA LYS A 110 -14.17 -1.09 14.92
C LYS A 110 -13.79 -1.35 13.48
N VAL A 111 -13.82 -2.62 13.10
CA VAL A 111 -13.50 -3.08 11.75
C VAL A 111 -14.80 -3.35 10.98
N LYS A 112 -14.91 -2.78 9.78
CA LYS A 112 -15.98 -3.15 8.84
C LYS A 112 -15.50 -4.36 8.03
N ARG A 113 -16.25 -5.46 8.11
CA ARG A 113 -15.96 -6.69 7.36
C ARG A 113 -17.12 -7.06 6.46
N LYS A 114 -16.78 -7.55 5.27
CA LYS A 114 -17.71 -8.19 4.35
C LYS A 114 -16.95 -9.25 3.55
N ASP A 115 -17.36 -10.50 3.69
CA ASP A 115 -16.71 -11.65 3.05
C ASP A 115 -15.21 -11.70 3.37
N ASN A 116 -14.36 -11.72 2.34
CA ASN A 116 -12.92 -11.71 2.48
C ASN A 116 -12.29 -10.30 2.49
N LYS A 117 -13.09 -9.25 2.69
CA LYS A 117 -12.63 -7.85 2.74
C LYS A 117 -12.86 -7.22 4.08
N ALA A 118 -12.00 -6.27 4.43
CA ALA A 118 -12.10 -5.49 5.66
C ALA A 118 -11.65 -4.04 5.42
N ILE A 119 -12.20 -3.14 6.21
CA ILE A 119 -11.76 -1.74 6.29
C ILE A 119 -11.28 -1.49 7.71
N VAL A 120 -10.01 -1.14 7.82
CA VAL A 120 -9.31 -0.88 9.08
C VAL A 120 -8.88 0.57 9.13
N LYS A 121 -9.08 1.23 10.26
CA LYS A 121 -8.63 2.60 10.49
C LYS A 121 -7.43 2.61 11.42
N LEU A 122 -6.34 3.21 10.97
CA LEU A 122 -5.16 3.50 11.77
C LEU A 122 -5.18 4.96 12.23
N ILE A 123 -4.75 5.18 13.45
CA ILE A 123 -4.64 6.49 14.07
C ILE A 123 -3.16 6.72 14.36
N VAL A 124 -2.55 7.68 13.69
CA VAL A 124 -1.14 8.03 13.83
C VAL A 124 -1.03 9.33 14.61
N ASN A 125 -0.47 9.25 15.80
CA ASN A 125 -0.18 10.41 16.64
C ASN A 125 1.27 10.81 16.50
N LEU A 126 1.47 12.10 16.27
CA LEU A 126 2.79 12.73 16.20
C LEU A 126 2.90 13.73 17.37
N ASN A 127 3.96 13.66 18.14
CA ASN A 127 4.11 14.50 19.34
C ASN A 127 4.00 16.01 19.07
N ASN A 128 4.35 16.44 17.86
CA ASN A 128 4.32 17.84 17.46
C ASN A 128 3.02 18.25 16.74
N ASN A 129 2.08 17.34 16.60
CA ASN A 129 0.81 17.62 15.93
C ASN A 129 -0.38 17.33 16.87
N PRO A 130 -1.16 18.37 17.23
CA PRO A 130 -2.30 18.19 18.15
C PRO A 130 -3.43 17.34 17.54
N LYS A 131 -3.46 17.16 16.22
CA LYS A 131 -4.47 16.36 15.55
C LYS A 131 -3.87 15.04 15.05
N PRO A 132 -4.48 13.89 15.38
CA PRO A 132 -4.05 12.61 14.83
C PRO A 132 -4.26 12.56 13.32
N ILE A 133 -3.38 11.81 12.65
CA ILE A 133 -3.54 11.47 11.23
C ILE A 133 -4.32 10.16 11.15
N ASN A 134 -5.42 10.17 10.41
CA ASN A 134 -6.23 8.99 10.17
C ASN A 134 -5.88 8.38 8.81
N ILE A 135 -5.55 7.10 8.81
CA ILE A 135 -5.27 6.33 7.60
C ILE A 135 -6.28 5.18 7.54
N THR A 136 -7.00 5.05 6.45
CA THR A 136 -7.89 3.92 6.21
C THR A 136 -7.21 2.92 5.30
N LEU A 137 -7.11 1.67 5.75
CA LEU A 137 -6.61 0.56 4.97
C LEU A 137 -7.77 -0.31 4.51
N LYS A 138 -7.88 -0.55 3.21
CA LYS A 138 -8.77 -1.56 2.66
C LYS A 138 -7.99 -2.84 2.44
N MET A 139 -8.45 -3.91 3.05
CA MET A 139 -7.74 -5.18 3.11
C MET A 139 -8.55 -6.30 2.48
N ILE A 140 -7.84 -7.27 1.94
CA ILE A 140 -8.39 -8.50 1.37
C ILE A 140 -7.67 -9.70 1.97
N ARG A 141 -8.41 -10.75 2.29
CA ARG A 141 -7.88 -12.01 2.80
C ARG A 141 -7.85 -13.06 1.69
N THR A 142 -6.67 -13.58 1.45
CA THR A 142 -6.43 -14.81 0.70
C THR A 142 -5.88 -15.86 1.67
N ASN A 143 -4.59 -16.15 1.66
CA ASN A 143 -3.91 -16.90 2.72
C ASN A 143 -3.62 -16.06 3.97
N LYS A 144 -3.50 -14.74 3.81
CA LYS A 144 -3.35 -13.75 4.88
C LYS A 144 -4.06 -12.46 4.51
N TRP A 145 -4.22 -11.55 5.47
CA TRP A 145 -4.70 -10.20 5.19
C TRP A 145 -3.64 -9.38 4.48
N ARG A 146 -3.98 -8.77 3.35
CA ARG A 146 -3.13 -7.86 2.58
C ARG A 146 -3.87 -6.57 2.27
N VAL A 147 -3.14 -5.47 2.21
CA VAL A 147 -3.69 -4.16 1.88
C VAL A 147 -3.84 -4.03 0.36
N TYR A 148 -5.00 -3.60 -0.12
CA TYR A 148 -5.19 -3.30 -1.54
C TYR A 148 -5.48 -1.83 -1.83
N ASP A 149 -5.87 -1.04 -0.84
CA ASP A 149 -6.03 0.42 -0.98
C ASP A 149 -5.71 1.13 0.32
N VAL A 150 -5.09 2.29 0.20
CA VAL A 150 -4.80 3.20 1.31
C VAL A 150 -5.53 4.50 1.05
N VAL A 151 -6.32 4.95 2.02
CA VAL A 151 -7.00 6.25 1.98
C VAL A 151 -6.35 7.16 3.03
N PHE A 152 -5.75 8.21 2.55
CA PHE A 152 -5.09 9.23 3.37
C PHE A 152 -5.67 10.60 3.03
N SER A 153 -6.07 11.36 4.05
CA SER A 153 -6.73 12.67 3.85
C SER A 153 -7.89 12.63 2.85
N GLY A 154 -8.67 11.56 2.88
CA GLY A 154 -9.80 11.36 1.97
C GLY A 154 -9.43 10.93 0.55
N ILE A 155 -8.15 10.78 0.23
CA ILE A 155 -7.65 10.40 -1.09
C ILE A 155 -7.31 8.91 -1.10
N SER A 156 -8.05 8.13 -1.90
CA SER A 156 -7.75 6.73 -2.19
C SER A 156 -6.61 6.63 -3.21
N MET A 157 -5.61 5.82 -2.92
CA MET A 157 -4.51 5.50 -3.84
C MET A 157 -5.04 4.95 -5.16
N ILE A 158 -5.93 3.97 -5.11
CA ILE A 158 -6.52 3.35 -6.30
C ILE A 158 -7.31 4.38 -7.13
N LYS A 159 -8.14 5.20 -6.50
CA LYS A 159 -8.91 6.23 -7.20
C LYS A 159 -8.01 7.27 -7.85
N ASN A 160 -6.89 7.60 -7.22
CA ASN A 160 -5.92 8.53 -7.78
C ASN A 160 -5.27 7.97 -9.07
N TYR A 161 -4.78 6.74 -9.04
CA TYR A 161 -4.25 6.08 -10.25
C TYR A 161 -5.33 5.91 -11.33
N ARG A 162 -6.54 5.52 -10.95
CA ARG A 162 -7.66 5.41 -11.88
C ARG A 162 -7.96 6.73 -12.59
N ALA A 163 -7.98 7.82 -11.86
CA ALA A 163 -8.22 9.16 -12.44
C ALA A 163 -7.12 9.54 -13.44
N GLN A 164 -5.86 9.29 -13.09
CA GLN A 164 -4.71 9.53 -13.98
C GLN A 164 -4.79 8.69 -15.25
N PHE A 165 -5.06 7.41 -15.14
CA PHE A 165 -5.19 6.49 -16.28
C PHE A 165 -6.38 6.87 -17.18
N ASN A 166 -7.54 7.07 -16.59
CA ASN A 166 -8.75 7.46 -17.34
C ASN A 166 -8.56 8.80 -18.08
N SER A 167 -7.92 9.77 -17.45
CA SER A 167 -7.62 11.06 -18.09
C SER A 167 -6.73 10.89 -19.33
N HIS A 168 -5.69 10.05 -19.23
CA HIS A 168 -4.81 9.79 -20.38
C HIS A 168 -5.55 9.01 -21.48
N ILE A 169 -6.28 7.95 -21.10
CA ILE A 169 -7.04 7.12 -22.05
C ILE A 169 -8.07 7.96 -22.81
N LYS A 170 -8.78 8.83 -22.11
CA LYS A 170 -9.76 9.73 -22.73
C LYS A 170 -9.15 10.66 -23.79
N ARG A 171 -7.92 11.13 -23.54
CA ARG A 171 -7.24 12.07 -24.43
C ARG A 171 -6.46 11.40 -25.56
N LYS A 172 -5.84 10.26 -25.31
CA LYS A 172 -4.83 9.65 -26.20
C LYS A 172 -5.02 8.16 -26.44
N GLY A 173 -6.00 7.52 -25.82
CA GLY A 173 -6.27 6.10 -25.95
C GLY A 173 -5.42 5.22 -25.04
N ILE A 174 -5.83 3.94 -24.93
CA ILE A 174 -5.17 2.95 -24.04
C ILE A 174 -3.79 2.54 -24.53
N ASP A 175 -3.59 2.40 -25.84
CA ASP A 175 -2.30 2.01 -26.40
C ASP A 175 -1.21 3.06 -26.13
N SER A 176 -1.60 4.35 -26.19
CA SER A 176 -0.73 5.46 -25.81
C SER A 176 -0.36 5.40 -24.33
N LEU A 177 -1.32 5.07 -23.46
CA LEU A 177 -1.06 4.92 -22.02
C LEU A 177 -0.10 3.75 -21.75
N VAL A 178 -0.29 2.61 -22.42
CA VAL A 178 0.60 1.45 -22.30
C VAL A 178 2.02 1.83 -22.70
N ALA A 179 2.19 2.49 -23.84
CA ALA A 179 3.50 2.91 -24.32
C ALA A 179 4.19 3.90 -23.38
N LYS A 180 3.45 4.88 -22.86
CA LYS A 180 3.96 5.84 -21.88
C LYS A 180 4.37 5.16 -20.58
N THR A 181 3.55 4.23 -20.10
CA THR A 181 3.79 3.49 -18.86
C THR A 181 5.03 2.60 -18.99
N LEU A 182 5.18 1.92 -20.14
CA LEU A 182 6.35 1.08 -20.41
C LEU A 182 7.66 1.87 -20.36
N LYS A 183 7.67 3.12 -20.84
CA LYS A 183 8.85 3.99 -20.79
C LYS A 183 9.23 4.42 -19.37
N LYS A 184 8.29 4.41 -18.43
CA LYS A 184 8.51 4.85 -17.06
C LYS A 184 8.98 3.74 -16.12
N ILE A 185 8.79 2.49 -16.48
CA ILE A 185 9.27 1.35 -15.68
C ILE A 185 10.73 1.05 -16.02
N LYS A 186 11.49 0.67 -14.97
CA LYS A 186 12.91 0.27 -15.09
C LYS A 186 13.04 -1.25 -15.08
#